data_330db369153f4c52fed2d09cc48665e3
#
_entry.id   330db369153f4c52fed2d09cc48665e3
#
_cell.length_a   1.000
_cell.length_b   1.000
_cell.length_c   1.000
_cell.angle_alpha   90.00
_cell.angle_beta   90.00
_cell.angle_gamma   90.00
#
_symmetry.space_group_name_H-M   'P 1'
#
loop_
_entity.id
_entity.type
_entity.pdbx_description
1 polymer ?
#
loop_
_entity_poly.entity_id
_entity_poly.type
_entity_poly.pdbx_seq_one_letter_code
_entity_poly.pdbx_strand_id
1 'polypeptide(L)'
;NVGSLTTEGGYLLPVTISSIEGNNLDALSSNRGVVYVKIQNIHVNVESGQPAEGTLIADRSGWTVKVAPTTRGDAKNLIDGTNSDVARDGGAEYWLTVDIGKVQTLTGIRNKCYASSYSPTAVEVFTSGDGIKWKSIGAVTISKSGTQYIKFSKAVETRYLKYYVKQGPNTVSLTEFDLYAK
;
A
#
# COMPACT_ATOMS: atom_id res chain seq x y z
N ASN A 1 4.83 31.27 -3.83
CA ASN A 1 3.71 30.71 -4.59
C ASN A 1 4.21 29.50 -5.35
N VAL A 2 4.08 28.33 -4.74
CA VAL A 2 4.25 27.08 -5.47
C VAL A 2 2.95 26.89 -6.24
N GLY A 3 3.00 27.05 -7.55
CA GLY A 3 1.88 26.72 -8.41
C GLY A 3 1.46 25.25 -8.22
N SER A 4 0.25 24.93 -8.60
CA SER A 4 -0.31 23.58 -8.50
C SER A 4 0.67 22.52 -9.01
N LEU A 5 1.16 21.65 -8.11
CA LEU A 5 2.05 20.54 -8.44
C LEU A 5 1.21 19.45 -9.11
N THR A 6 1.23 19.38 -10.44
CA THR A 6 0.35 18.49 -11.23
C THR A 6 1.04 17.31 -11.90
N THR A 7 2.36 17.11 -11.72
CA THR A 7 3.12 16.05 -12.40
C THR A 7 3.58 14.94 -11.47
N GLU A 8 3.55 13.70 -11.94
CA GLU A 8 3.89 12.48 -11.18
C GLU A 8 5.38 12.35 -10.79
N GLY A 9 6.25 13.30 -11.15
CA GLY A 9 7.69 13.17 -11.02
C GLY A 9 8.31 13.65 -9.69
N GLY A 10 7.55 14.36 -8.87
CA GLY A 10 8.10 15.12 -7.74
C GLY A 10 8.94 16.33 -8.23
N TYR A 11 9.17 17.27 -7.33
CA TYR A 11 9.90 18.50 -7.61
C TYR A 11 11.10 18.63 -6.70
N LEU A 12 12.19 19.19 -7.23
CA LEU A 12 13.31 19.65 -6.46
C LEU A 12 13.14 21.13 -6.18
N LEU A 13 12.94 21.52 -4.94
CA LEU A 13 12.90 22.89 -4.51
C LEU A 13 14.31 23.30 -4.04
N PRO A 14 15.02 24.17 -4.75
CA PRO A 14 16.26 24.73 -4.23
C PRO A 14 15.96 25.67 -3.06
N VAL A 15 16.57 25.40 -1.94
CA VAL A 15 16.53 26.29 -0.77
C VAL A 15 17.92 26.90 -0.62
N THR A 16 18.00 28.22 -0.71
CA THR A 16 19.26 28.96 -0.55
C THR A 16 19.27 29.68 0.79
N ILE A 17 20.34 29.54 1.54
CA ILE A 17 20.60 30.37 2.72
C ILE A 17 21.17 31.68 2.19
N SER A 18 20.39 32.76 2.29
CA SER A 18 20.79 34.10 1.79
C SER A 18 21.55 34.90 2.81
N SER A 19 21.34 34.66 4.10
CA SER A 19 22.05 35.33 5.19
C SER A 19 22.07 34.46 6.45
N ILE A 20 23.07 34.68 7.28
CA ILE A 20 23.17 34.14 8.65
C ILE A 20 23.34 35.34 9.54
N GLU A 21 22.53 35.46 10.60
CA GLU A 21 22.62 36.48 11.61
C GLU A 21 23.12 35.90 12.93
N GLY A 22 24.07 36.55 13.59
CA GLY A 22 24.65 36.14 14.88
C GLY A 22 26.04 36.71 15.12
N ASN A 23 26.60 36.51 16.30
CA ASN A 23 27.84 37.14 16.73
C ASN A 23 29.14 36.39 16.36
N ASN A 24 29.08 35.19 15.84
CA ASN A 24 30.22 34.40 15.34
C ASN A 24 29.81 33.74 14.02
N LEU A 25 29.88 34.53 12.95
CA LEU A 25 29.45 34.07 11.62
C LEU A 25 30.63 33.55 10.83
N ASP A 26 30.66 32.27 10.54
CA ASP A 26 31.47 31.75 9.45
C ASP A 26 30.87 32.17 8.12
N ALA A 27 31.73 32.54 7.17
CA ALA A 27 31.29 32.93 5.84
C ALA A 27 30.56 31.77 5.16
N LEU A 28 29.38 32.05 4.58
CA LEU A 28 28.65 31.08 3.76
C LEU A 28 29.55 30.59 2.62
N SER A 29 29.80 29.31 2.57
CA SER A 29 30.51 28.71 1.45
C SER A 29 29.62 28.76 0.20
N SER A 30 30.10 29.39 -0.87
CA SER A 30 29.35 29.61 -2.12
C SER A 30 28.84 28.30 -2.76
N ASN A 31 29.49 27.17 -2.47
CA ASN A 31 29.12 25.87 -3.02
C ASN A 31 28.33 24.97 -2.07
N ARG A 32 28.01 25.43 -0.84
CA ARG A 32 27.22 24.73 0.16
C ARG A 32 25.96 25.47 0.61
N GLY A 33 25.68 26.62 0.03
CA GLY A 33 24.52 27.46 0.36
C GLY A 33 23.20 26.98 -0.23
N VAL A 34 23.18 25.93 -1.06
CA VAL A 34 21.97 25.43 -1.69
C VAL A 34 21.66 24.02 -1.22
N VAL A 35 20.48 23.82 -0.68
CA VAL A 35 19.92 22.52 -0.31
C VAL A 35 18.74 22.24 -1.23
N TYR A 36 18.70 21.05 -1.81
CA TYR A 36 17.58 20.62 -2.63
C TYR A 36 16.60 19.79 -1.79
N VAL A 37 15.39 20.29 -1.62
CA VAL A 37 14.30 19.57 -0.98
C VAL A 37 13.48 18.89 -2.07
N LYS A 38 13.49 17.55 -2.07
CA LYS A 38 12.63 16.78 -2.97
C LYS A 38 11.21 16.75 -2.42
N ILE A 39 10.29 17.44 -3.07
CA ILE A 39 8.86 17.36 -2.78
C ILE A 39 8.28 16.29 -3.71
N GLN A 40 7.87 15.18 -3.13
CA GLN A 40 7.12 14.15 -3.87
C GLN A 40 5.63 14.37 -3.66
N ASN A 41 4.88 14.45 -4.74
CA ASN A 41 3.42 14.37 -4.66
C ASN A 41 3.07 12.91 -4.34
N ILE A 42 2.76 12.62 -3.07
CA ILE A 42 2.23 11.32 -2.67
C ILE A 42 0.77 11.30 -3.10
N HIS A 43 0.53 10.78 -4.29
CA HIS A 43 -0.83 10.58 -4.77
C HIS A 43 -1.42 9.38 -4.01
N VAL A 44 -2.33 9.66 -3.07
CA VAL A 44 -3.08 8.61 -2.38
C VAL A 44 -4.18 8.12 -3.32
N ASN A 45 -4.04 6.90 -3.82
CA ASN A 45 -4.97 6.27 -4.76
C ASN A 45 -5.82 5.19 -4.11
N VAL A 46 -6.00 5.23 -2.79
CA VAL A 46 -6.77 4.23 -2.04
C VAL A 46 -7.74 4.88 -1.06
N GLU A 47 -8.95 4.34 -1.01
CA GLU A 47 -10.04 4.75 -0.12
C GLU A 47 -10.63 3.52 0.56
N SER A 48 -11.14 3.65 1.79
CA SER A 48 -11.77 2.55 2.53
C SER A 48 -13.28 2.68 2.58
N GLY A 49 -13.97 1.55 2.80
CA GLY A 49 -15.34 1.51 3.26
C GLY A 49 -16.38 1.02 2.26
N GLN A 50 -16.15 1.11 0.94
CA GLN A 50 -17.11 0.68 -0.09
C GLN A 50 -16.47 -0.32 -1.06
N PRO A 51 -17.25 -1.26 -1.63
CA PRO A 51 -16.79 -2.09 -2.73
C PRO A 51 -16.29 -1.24 -3.89
N ALA A 52 -15.24 -1.73 -4.56
CA ALA A 52 -14.72 -1.09 -5.75
C ALA A 52 -15.64 -1.31 -6.96
N GLU A 53 -15.43 -0.52 -8.00
CA GLU A 53 -16.11 -0.69 -9.28
C GLU A 53 -15.62 -1.98 -9.99
N GLY A 54 -16.44 -2.48 -10.92
CA GLY A 54 -16.12 -3.70 -11.65
C GLY A 54 -16.58 -4.96 -10.92
N THR A 55 -15.93 -6.08 -11.19
CA THR A 55 -16.26 -7.39 -10.62
C THR A 55 -15.09 -8.02 -9.92
N LEU A 56 -15.39 -8.89 -8.95
CA LEU A 56 -14.33 -9.74 -8.36
C LEU A 56 -13.80 -10.70 -9.42
N ILE A 57 -12.48 -10.84 -9.47
CA ILE A 57 -11.82 -11.80 -10.34
C ILE A 57 -12.16 -13.20 -9.83
N ALA A 58 -12.98 -13.93 -10.57
CA ALA A 58 -13.45 -15.27 -10.19
C ALA A 58 -12.39 -16.35 -10.44
N ASP A 59 -11.72 -16.29 -11.60
CA ASP A 59 -10.66 -17.22 -11.92
C ASP A 59 -9.33 -16.80 -11.32
N ARG A 60 -8.89 -17.56 -10.33
CA ARG A 60 -7.63 -17.35 -9.59
C ARG A 60 -6.64 -18.51 -9.75
N SER A 61 -6.88 -19.40 -10.71
CA SER A 61 -6.08 -20.59 -10.93
C SER A 61 -4.60 -20.29 -11.25
N GLY A 62 -4.34 -19.14 -11.87
CA GLY A 62 -2.98 -18.65 -12.16
C GLY A 62 -2.35 -17.80 -11.06
N TRP A 63 -3.02 -17.63 -9.91
CA TRP A 63 -2.51 -16.77 -8.85
C TRP A 63 -1.51 -17.51 -7.96
N THR A 64 -0.52 -16.77 -7.49
CA THR A 64 0.36 -17.21 -6.40
C THR A 64 0.40 -16.16 -5.30
N VAL A 65 0.38 -16.61 -4.04
CA VAL A 65 0.42 -15.74 -2.87
C VAL A 65 1.64 -16.07 -2.03
N LYS A 66 2.31 -15.03 -1.54
CA LYS A 66 3.34 -15.13 -0.50
C LYS A 66 2.94 -14.25 0.67
N VAL A 67 3.31 -14.65 1.86
CA VAL A 67 3.02 -13.94 3.11
C VAL A 67 4.30 -13.72 3.90
N ALA A 68 4.25 -12.84 4.88
CA ALA A 68 5.37 -12.62 5.79
C ALA A 68 5.78 -13.92 6.48
N PRO A 69 7.09 -14.17 6.68
CA PRO A 69 7.58 -15.41 7.32
C PRO A 69 7.05 -15.63 8.74
N THR A 70 6.58 -14.58 9.37
CA THR A 70 5.99 -14.59 10.72
C THR A 70 4.53 -15.03 10.76
N THR A 71 3.92 -15.32 9.60
CA THR A 71 2.52 -15.76 9.54
C THR A 71 2.40 -17.27 9.69
N ARG A 72 1.31 -17.71 10.29
CA ARG A 72 0.84 -19.10 10.33
C ARG A 72 -0.27 -19.32 9.32
N GLY A 73 -0.48 -20.54 8.89
CA GLY A 73 -1.44 -20.93 7.87
C GLY A 73 -0.79 -20.98 6.47
N ASP A 74 -1.44 -21.68 5.55
CA ASP A 74 -0.99 -21.74 4.15
C ASP A 74 -1.43 -20.46 3.43
N ALA A 75 -0.51 -19.79 2.75
CA ALA A 75 -0.80 -18.59 1.97
C ALA A 75 -1.91 -18.81 0.92
N LYS A 76 -2.08 -20.01 0.40
CA LYS A 76 -3.14 -20.36 -0.56
C LYS A 76 -4.54 -20.19 0.01
N ASN A 77 -4.72 -20.31 1.33
CA ASN A 77 -6.00 -20.11 1.99
C ASN A 77 -6.59 -18.71 1.72
N LEU A 78 -5.73 -17.74 1.36
CA LEU A 78 -6.18 -16.39 1.05
C LEU A 78 -6.88 -16.25 -0.31
N ILE A 79 -6.81 -17.28 -1.17
CA ILE A 79 -7.33 -17.22 -2.54
C ILE A 79 -8.14 -18.48 -2.94
N ASP A 80 -8.42 -19.38 -2.02
CA ASP A 80 -9.05 -20.68 -2.33
C ASP A 80 -10.58 -20.70 -2.12
N GLY A 81 -11.15 -19.59 -1.61
CA GLY A 81 -12.58 -19.48 -1.34
C GLY A 81 -13.05 -20.17 -0.06
N THR A 82 -12.13 -20.67 0.76
CA THR A 82 -12.44 -21.28 2.07
C THR A 82 -12.41 -20.23 3.20
N ASN A 83 -12.71 -20.68 4.43
CA ASN A 83 -12.60 -19.83 5.63
C ASN A 83 -11.34 -20.14 6.45
N SER A 84 -10.38 -20.86 5.88
CA SER A 84 -9.11 -21.14 6.54
C SER A 84 -8.28 -19.87 6.66
N ASP A 85 -7.76 -19.61 7.85
CA ASP A 85 -7.08 -18.35 8.11
C ASP A 85 -5.57 -18.39 7.85
N VAL A 86 -5.05 -17.20 7.53
CA VAL A 86 -3.63 -16.88 7.52
C VAL A 86 -3.43 -15.72 8.48
N ALA A 87 -2.69 -15.98 9.54
CA ALA A 87 -2.61 -15.05 10.65
C ALA A 87 -1.18 -14.78 11.11
N ARG A 88 -0.97 -13.63 11.71
CA ARG A 88 0.19 -13.31 12.52
C ARG A 88 -0.22 -13.01 13.94
N ASP A 89 0.62 -13.33 14.89
CA ASP A 89 0.42 -13.10 16.31
C ASP A 89 1.47 -12.13 16.86
N GLY A 90 1.23 -11.63 18.09
CA GLY A 90 2.20 -10.84 18.83
C GLY A 90 2.59 -9.50 18.22
N GLY A 91 1.77 -8.93 17.32
CA GLY A 91 2.08 -7.67 16.67
C GLY A 91 3.21 -7.74 15.64
N ALA A 92 3.64 -8.93 15.23
CA ALA A 92 4.66 -9.13 14.21
C ALA A 92 4.26 -8.52 12.86
N GLU A 93 5.20 -8.41 11.93
CA GLU A 93 4.93 -7.91 10.58
C GLU A 93 3.89 -8.79 9.88
N TYR A 94 2.95 -8.16 9.15
CA TYR A 94 2.01 -8.86 8.28
C TYR A 94 1.96 -8.18 6.91
N TRP A 95 2.32 -8.91 5.91
CA TRP A 95 2.10 -8.55 4.51
C TRP A 95 1.77 -9.79 3.69
N LEU A 96 1.09 -9.55 2.58
CA LEU A 96 0.93 -10.53 1.53
C LEU A 96 1.27 -9.91 0.18
N THR A 97 1.74 -10.73 -0.74
CA THR A 97 1.91 -10.38 -2.15
C THR A 97 1.14 -11.36 -3.00
N VAL A 98 0.46 -10.86 -4.01
CA VAL A 98 -0.25 -11.66 -5.00
C VAL A 98 0.37 -11.42 -6.37
N ASP A 99 0.80 -12.49 -7.04
CA ASP A 99 1.02 -12.52 -8.48
C ASP A 99 -0.27 -13.01 -9.12
N ILE A 100 -0.92 -12.20 -9.92
CA ILE A 100 -2.18 -12.53 -10.59
C ILE A 100 -1.97 -13.19 -11.97
N GLY A 101 -0.72 -13.57 -12.27
CA GLY A 101 -0.32 -14.31 -13.45
C GLY A 101 -0.24 -13.47 -14.73
N LYS A 102 -1.01 -12.42 -14.85
CA LYS A 102 -1.04 -11.49 -15.99
C LYS A 102 -1.35 -10.08 -15.54
N VAL A 103 -1.05 -9.09 -16.37
CA VAL A 103 -1.46 -7.70 -16.11
C VAL A 103 -2.99 -7.61 -16.19
N GLN A 104 -3.57 -6.93 -15.19
CA GLN A 104 -5.01 -6.64 -15.10
C GLN A 104 -5.22 -5.20 -14.66
N THR A 105 -6.38 -4.64 -15.02
CA THR A 105 -6.81 -3.31 -14.59
C THR A 105 -7.59 -3.44 -13.29
N LEU A 106 -6.89 -3.30 -12.16
CA LEU A 106 -7.45 -3.44 -10.83
C LEU A 106 -8.13 -2.16 -10.38
N THR A 107 -9.26 -2.30 -9.68
CA THR A 107 -10.05 -1.20 -9.14
C THR A 107 -10.15 -1.22 -7.63
N GLY A 108 -9.76 -2.31 -6.97
CA GLY A 108 -9.76 -2.40 -5.53
C GLY A 108 -9.56 -3.80 -4.98
N ILE A 109 -9.69 -3.89 -3.66
CA ILE A 109 -9.45 -5.09 -2.86
C ILE A 109 -10.69 -5.34 -1.99
N ARG A 110 -11.03 -6.62 -1.81
CA ARG A 110 -11.83 -7.11 -0.69
C ARG A 110 -11.01 -8.09 0.12
N ASN A 111 -10.89 -7.90 1.42
CA ASN A 111 -10.36 -8.92 2.30
C ASN A 111 -11.42 -9.35 3.32
N LYS A 112 -11.45 -10.65 3.63
CA LYS A 112 -12.23 -11.19 4.74
C LYS A 112 -11.30 -11.52 5.88
N CYS A 113 -11.76 -11.25 7.10
CA CYS A 113 -11.06 -11.54 8.33
C CYS A 113 -11.80 -12.63 9.07
N TYR A 114 -11.09 -13.43 9.86
CA TYR A 114 -11.68 -14.48 10.71
C TYR A 114 -12.76 -13.90 11.63
N ALA A 115 -12.50 -12.73 12.20
CA ALA A 115 -13.49 -11.92 12.92
C ALA A 115 -13.09 -10.44 12.85
N SER A 116 -14.02 -9.53 13.11
CA SER A 116 -13.75 -8.09 13.12
C SER A 116 -12.66 -7.67 14.13
N SER A 117 -12.54 -8.40 15.24
CA SER A 117 -11.50 -8.18 16.26
C SER A 117 -10.07 -8.47 15.75
N TYR A 118 -9.92 -9.28 14.70
CA TYR A 118 -8.65 -9.64 14.08
C TYR A 118 -8.37 -8.86 12.78
N SER A 119 -9.21 -7.89 12.45
CA SER A 119 -9.04 -7.10 11.22
C SER A 119 -7.97 -6.02 11.38
N PRO A 120 -7.17 -5.75 10.34
CA PRO A 120 -6.27 -4.60 10.32
C PRO A 120 -7.05 -3.29 10.41
N THR A 121 -6.39 -2.23 10.90
CA THR A 121 -6.97 -0.89 11.03
C THR A 121 -6.27 0.15 10.15
N ALA A 122 -5.07 -0.14 9.65
CA ALA A 122 -4.42 0.64 8.61
C ALA A 122 -3.56 -0.26 7.74
N VAL A 123 -3.60 -0.02 6.44
CA VAL A 123 -2.84 -0.77 5.44
C VAL A 123 -2.22 0.16 4.42
N GLU A 124 -1.18 -0.32 3.76
CA GLU A 124 -0.58 0.31 2.60
C GLU A 124 -0.57 -0.67 1.44
N VAL A 125 -0.93 -0.19 0.26
CA VAL A 125 -1.03 -1.00 -0.95
C VAL A 125 0.07 -0.60 -1.91
N PHE A 126 0.72 -1.62 -2.48
CA PHE A 126 1.78 -1.44 -3.46
C PHE A 126 1.46 -2.25 -4.71
N THR A 127 1.94 -1.78 -5.85
CA THR A 127 1.88 -2.48 -7.12
C THR A 127 3.26 -2.67 -7.71
N SER A 128 3.40 -3.65 -8.59
CA SER A 128 4.65 -3.93 -9.30
C SER A 128 4.38 -4.58 -10.65
N GLY A 129 5.22 -4.28 -11.64
CA GLY A 129 5.20 -4.98 -12.92
C GLY A 129 6.08 -6.24 -12.95
N ASP A 130 7.08 -6.33 -12.06
CA ASP A 130 8.11 -7.38 -12.06
C ASP A 130 8.18 -8.20 -10.75
N GLY A 131 7.39 -7.82 -9.73
CA GLY A 131 7.40 -8.44 -8.41
C GLY A 131 8.63 -8.12 -7.55
N ILE A 132 9.52 -7.25 -8.03
CA ILE A 132 10.79 -6.87 -7.39
C ILE A 132 10.75 -5.41 -6.96
N LYS A 133 10.40 -4.50 -7.89
CA LYS A 133 10.29 -3.07 -7.64
C LYS A 133 8.85 -2.71 -7.30
N TRP A 134 8.63 -2.24 -6.09
CA TRP A 134 7.31 -1.93 -5.56
C TRP A 134 7.07 -0.42 -5.51
N LYS A 135 5.92 0.02 -6.03
CA LYS A 135 5.45 1.40 -5.96
C LYS A 135 4.23 1.44 -5.05
N SER A 136 4.28 2.24 -3.98
CA SER A 136 3.10 2.51 -3.15
C SER A 136 2.05 3.28 -3.97
N ILE A 137 0.81 2.84 -3.88
CA ILE A 137 -0.35 3.57 -4.41
C ILE A 137 -1.15 4.26 -3.30
N GLY A 138 -0.74 4.07 -2.06
CA GLY A 138 -1.26 4.81 -0.92
C GLY A 138 -1.47 3.94 0.32
N ALA A 139 -1.65 4.64 1.44
CA ALA A 139 -2.04 4.04 2.72
C ALA A 139 -3.43 4.54 3.12
N VAL A 140 -4.19 3.67 3.79
CA VAL A 140 -5.56 3.97 4.19
C VAL A 140 -5.86 3.39 5.56
N THR A 141 -6.61 4.15 6.37
CA THR A 141 -7.21 3.67 7.61
C THR A 141 -8.52 2.95 7.29
N ILE A 142 -8.74 1.80 7.92
CA ILE A 142 -9.89 0.93 7.67
C ILE A 142 -10.62 0.66 8.98
N SER A 143 -11.94 0.73 8.94
CA SER A 143 -12.77 0.35 10.09
C SER A 143 -12.70 -1.15 10.35
N LYS A 144 -12.74 -1.56 11.62
CA LYS A 144 -12.81 -2.97 12.01
C LYS A 144 -14.06 -3.63 11.44
N SER A 145 -13.88 -4.70 10.67
CA SER A 145 -14.99 -5.46 10.07
C SER A 145 -14.52 -6.87 9.71
N GLY A 146 -15.44 -7.83 9.69
CA GLY A 146 -15.18 -9.16 9.14
C GLY A 146 -14.96 -9.17 7.62
N THR A 147 -15.45 -8.14 6.93
CA THR A 147 -15.15 -7.91 5.51
C THR A 147 -14.77 -6.45 5.33
N GLN A 148 -13.64 -6.21 4.70
CA GLN A 148 -13.12 -4.86 4.46
C GLN A 148 -12.93 -4.63 2.98
N TYR A 149 -13.15 -3.39 2.54
CA TYR A 149 -13.03 -2.96 1.15
C TYR A 149 -12.04 -1.81 1.05
N ILE A 150 -11.20 -1.87 0.03
CA ILE A 150 -10.31 -0.79 -0.38
C ILE A 150 -10.59 -0.52 -1.86
N LYS A 151 -11.08 0.67 -2.15
CA LYS A 151 -11.32 1.15 -3.50
C LYS A 151 -10.08 1.90 -3.99
N PHE A 152 -9.72 1.73 -5.25
CA PHE A 152 -8.73 2.57 -5.91
C PHE A 152 -9.44 3.76 -6.56
N SER A 153 -9.02 4.99 -6.24
CA SER A 153 -9.58 6.23 -6.83
C SER A 153 -9.36 6.29 -8.34
N LYS A 154 -8.27 5.67 -8.82
CA LYS A 154 -7.99 5.39 -10.22
C LYS A 154 -7.62 3.93 -10.38
N ALA A 155 -8.19 3.27 -11.38
CA ALA A 155 -7.80 1.92 -11.74
C ALA A 155 -6.30 1.83 -12.05
N VAL A 156 -5.67 0.71 -11.69
CA VAL A 156 -4.23 0.50 -11.80
C VAL A 156 -3.96 -0.76 -12.63
N GLU A 157 -3.19 -0.61 -13.70
CA GLU A 157 -2.69 -1.75 -14.47
C GLU A 157 -1.47 -2.35 -13.76
N THR A 158 -1.60 -3.59 -13.33
CA THR A 158 -0.52 -4.29 -12.62
C THR A 158 -0.67 -5.80 -12.72
N ARG A 159 0.45 -6.53 -12.57
CA ARG A 159 0.48 -7.98 -12.38
C ARG A 159 0.67 -8.37 -10.92
N TYR A 160 1.40 -7.55 -10.16
CA TYR A 160 1.73 -7.87 -8.76
C TYR A 160 1.13 -6.83 -7.83
N LEU A 161 0.52 -7.29 -6.75
CA LEU A 161 -0.01 -6.44 -5.69
C LEU A 161 0.58 -6.87 -4.35
N LYS A 162 0.96 -5.90 -3.49
CA LYS A 162 1.33 -6.13 -2.10
C LYS A 162 0.39 -5.37 -1.19
N TYR A 163 -0.12 -6.06 -0.19
CA TYR A 163 -0.92 -5.53 0.90
C TYR A 163 -0.10 -5.61 2.18
N TYR A 164 0.16 -4.48 2.80
CA TYR A 164 0.99 -4.36 3.99
C TYR A 164 0.18 -3.79 5.14
N VAL A 165 0.10 -4.51 6.25
CA VAL A 165 -0.61 -4.05 7.45
C VAL A 165 0.26 -3.10 8.24
N LYS A 166 -0.13 -1.83 8.28
CA LYS A 166 0.54 -0.77 9.04
C LYS A 166 0.13 -0.78 10.51
N GLN A 167 -1.17 -1.02 10.75
CA GLN A 167 -1.75 -1.09 12.10
C GLN A 167 -2.82 -2.16 12.19
N GLY A 168 -2.93 -2.75 13.35
CA GLY A 168 -3.93 -3.77 13.67
C GLY A 168 -3.78 -4.28 15.10
N PRO A 169 -4.64 -5.21 15.52
CA PRO A 169 -4.54 -5.88 16.82
C PRO A 169 -3.27 -6.74 16.87
N ASN A 170 -2.94 -7.28 18.05
CA ASN A 170 -1.80 -8.20 18.22
C ASN A 170 -1.90 -9.43 17.30
N THR A 171 -3.10 -9.94 17.07
CA THR A 171 -3.38 -10.98 16.08
C THR A 171 -4.15 -10.36 14.92
N VAL A 172 -3.58 -10.41 13.73
CA VAL A 172 -4.28 -10.14 12.47
C VAL A 172 -4.50 -11.45 11.75
N SER A 173 -5.74 -11.72 11.33
CA SER A 173 -6.12 -12.99 10.71
C SER A 173 -7.05 -12.74 9.52
N LEU A 174 -6.58 -13.05 8.31
CA LEU A 174 -7.34 -12.98 7.07
C LEU A 174 -7.74 -14.40 6.63
N THR A 175 -8.93 -14.54 6.07
CA THR A 175 -9.44 -15.80 5.52
C THR A 175 -9.64 -15.75 4.01
N GLU A 176 -9.66 -14.57 3.41
CA GLU A 176 -9.82 -14.44 1.97
C GLU A 176 -9.28 -13.09 1.49
N PHE A 177 -8.70 -13.08 0.30
CA PHE A 177 -8.18 -11.87 -0.34
C PHE A 177 -8.56 -11.86 -1.82
N ASP A 178 -9.42 -10.93 -2.18
CA ASP A 178 -9.99 -10.80 -3.51
C ASP A 178 -9.61 -9.47 -4.14
N LEU A 179 -9.58 -9.46 -5.46
CA LEU A 179 -9.32 -8.26 -6.25
C LEU A 179 -10.51 -7.96 -7.16
N TYR A 180 -10.84 -6.66 -7.26
CA TYR A 180 -11.78 -6.13 -8.24
C TYR A 180 -11.04 -5.71 -9.49
N ALA A 181 -11.62 -6.00 -10.66
CA ALA A 181 -11.11 -5.57 -11.98
C ALA A 181 -12.23 -5.10 -12.91
N LYS A 182 -11.82 -4.33 -13.93
CA LYS A 182 -12.63 -3.91 -15.08
C LYS A 182 -12.22 -4.68 -16.31
#